data_266b33ab81f679fe449d6dea658262d6
#
_entry.id   266b33ab81f679fe449d6dea658262d6
#
_cell.length_a   1.000
_cell.length_b   1.000
_cell.length_c   1.000
_cell.angle_alpha   90.00
_cell.angle_beta   90.00
_cell.angle_gamma   90.00
#
_symmetry.space_group_name_H-M   'P 1'
#
loop_
_entity.id
_entity.type
_entity.pdbx_description
1 polymer ?
#
loop_
_entity_poly.entity_id
_entity_poly.type
_entity_poly.pdbx_seq_one_letter_code
_entity_poly.pdbx_strand_id
1 'polypeptide(L)'
;PGINLEDIVIPVREYSHMPNAADIDNIKNEVVQSLDKLNQKELIDNKDFEKIKSSITSFQVDPCQLSLQLQQGFELTNGCGGTQFFISPVYDTIVSDIEGDGNSDEATKIEKMLMGFHNTMTPDHPTPVVDISFRDYRTNDGSFVSIIDKEHFFTTEEFELADHHFQGQFDEFGQFKGLVKIYGEKTYDHIVNWRDNSYRETECGPFKINLAYLQGELKSSRVDVENYARIKAKGDKFGGLYIYRDNIRVLPYGDSDYDFLDIEKNRSKRASTYFFSYRRMFGAIEIADREHSGLVEKAGREGFIENKAYRQLQAILKNFFVQLAADFFSEKNKTAQSEFFNRKKDEFNAYHNALERRDKLAKSKKERFARELDIFFAGLTEHKFEKELEGLLTNFGNDLHSVLYITDADEASQKIIDLEFAMRQKIADYRKRISVTSPKGFAISKSMRTDFDTYLNEFKILEQTIFKNINENIDHLI
;
A
#
# COMPACT_ATOMS: atom_id res chain seq x y z
N PRO A 1 -23.29 24.54 -44.51
CA PRO A 1 -24.57 24.15 -43.96
C PRO A 1 -24.77 24.91 -42.67
N GLY A 2 -25.79 25.82 -42.66
CA GLY A 2 -26.11 26.58 -41.45
C GLY A 2 -26.86 25.64 -40.48
N ILE A 3 -26.47 25.69 -39.20
CA ILE A 3 -27.22 25.01 -38.15
C ILE A 3 -28.50 25.82 -37.99
N ASN A 4 -29.65 25.28 -38.41
CA ASN A 4 -30.94 25.82 -38.05
C ASN A 4 -31.17 25.49 -36.56
N LEU A 5 -30.99 26.47 -35.68
CA LEU A 5 -31.45 26.38 -34.30
C LEU A 5 -33.00 26.58 -34.30
N GLU A 6 -33.72 25.50 -34.30
CA GLU A 6 -35.14 25.56 -33.92
C GLU A 6 -35.28 25.66 -32.40
N ASP A 7 -36.30 26.38 -31.93
CA ASP A 7 -36.58 26.47 -30.50
C ASP A 7 -36.84 25.08 -29.91
N ILE A 8 -35.97 24.64 -29.00
CA ILE A 8 -36.14 23.40 -28.24
C ILE A 8 -37.04 23.73 -27.04
N VAL A 9 -38.26 23.19 -27.06
CA VAL A 9 -39.18 23.33 -25.92
C VAL A 9 -38.87 22.21 -24.91
N ILE A 10 -38.31 22.60 -23.76
CA ILE A 10 -38.11 21.69 -22.64
C ILE A 10 -39.36 21.78 -21.75
N PRO A 11 -40.09 20.70 -21.52
CA PRO A 11 -41.27 20.72 -20.62
C PRO A 11 -40.78 20.90 -19.17
N VAL A 12 -41.30 21.93 -18.49
CA VAL A 12 -41.07 22.19 -17.08
C VAL A 12 -42.38 21.98 -16.33
N ARG A 13 -42.33 21.28 -15.23
CA ARG A 13 -43.44 21.05 -14.32
C ARG A 13 -43.06 21.45 -12.90
N GLU A 14 -44.05 22.05 -12.25
CA GLU A 14 -43.94 22.36 -10.81
C GLU A 14 -44.88 21.41 -10.05
N TYR A 15 -44.35 20.75 -9.05
CA TYR A 15 -45.08 19.83 -8.19
C TYR A 15 -45.06 20.33 -6.75
N SER A 16 -46.19 20.20 -6.06
CA SER A 16 -46.30 20.47 -4.62
C SER A 16 -45.83 19.28 -3.75
N HIS A 17 -45.43 18.20 -4.38
CA HIS A 17 -44.96 16.96 -3.75
C HIS A 17 -43.70 16.43 -4.49
N MET A 18 -42.99 15.50 -3.87
CA MET A 18 -41.94 14.80 -4.57
C MET A 18 -42.47 14.00 -5.75
N PRO A 19 -41.99 14.20 -6.99
CA PRO A 19 -42.44 13.46 -8.15
C PRO A 19 -42.29 11.94 -7.95
N ASN A 20 -43.30 11.20 -8.36
CA ASN A 20 -43.31 9.74 -8.33
C ASN A 20 -43.21 9.16 -9.75
N ALA A 21 -43.23 7.83 -9.88
CA ALA A 21 -43.13 7.13 -11.19
C ALA A 21 -44.22 7.59 -12.18
N ALA A 22 -45.47 7.82 -11.74
CA ALA A 22 -46.53 8.26 -12.62
C ALA A 22 -46.30 9.70 -13.14
N ASP A 23 -45.77 10.56 -12.35
CA ASP A 23 -45.40 11.92 -12.78
C ASP A 23 -44.32 11.88 -13.87
N ILE A 24 -43.33 11.02 -13.69
CA ILE A 24 -42.25 10.80 -14.67
C ILE A 24 -42.82 10.21 -15.97
N ASP A 25 -43.72 9.25 -15.88
CA ASP A 25 -44.36 8.66 -17.10
C ASP A 25 -45.18 9.70 -17.87
N ASN A 26 -45.85 10.63 -17.20
CA ASN A 26 -46.51 11.75 -17.85
C ASN A 26 -45.53 12.64 -18.64
N ILE A 27 -44.38 13.00 -18.02
CA ILE A 27 -43.34 13.77 -18.71
C ILE A 27 -42.77 13.01 -19.90
N LYS A 28 -42.51 11.69 -19.77
CA LYS A 28 -42.01 10.84 -20.85
C LYS A 28 -42.98 10.84 -22.05
N ASN A 29 -44.27 10.74 -21.78
CA ASN A 29 -45.29 10.75 -22.84
C ASN A 29 -45.29 12.09 -23.59
N GLU A 30 -45.12 13.22 -22.91
CA GLU A 30 -45.02 14.54 -23.56
C GLU A 30 -43.74 14.67 -24.40
N VAL A 31 -42.60 14.15 -23.90
CA VAL A 31 -41.34 14.14 -24.65
C VAL A 31 -41.43 13.26 -25.88
N VAL A 32 -42.05 12.08 -25.78
CA VAL A 32 -42.32 11.20 -26.95
C VAL A 32 -43.20 11.88 -27.96
N GLN A 33 -44.30 12.56 -27.54
CA GLN A 33 -45.14 13.32 -28.46
C GLN A 33 -44.37 14.44 -29.19
N SER A 34 -43.45 15.09 -28.50
CA SER A 34 -42.58 16.11 -29.11
C SER A 34 -41.60 15.48 -30.10
N LEU A 35 -41.07 14.32 -29.80
CA LEU A 35 -40.19 13.53 -30.68
C LEU A 35 -40.95 13.04 -31.92
N ASP A 36 -42.19 12.56 -31.78
CA ASP A 36 -43.08 12.16 -32.88
C ASP A 36 -43.32 13.33 -33.86
N LYS A 37 -43.48 14.57 -33.34
CA LYS A 37 -43.62 15.76 -34.17
C LYS A 37 -42.37 16.10 -34.99
N LEU A 38 -41.17 15.91 -34.37
CA LEU A 38 -39.91 16.13 -35.06
C LEU A 38 -39.67 15.11 -36.16
N ASN A 39 -40.09 13.83 -35.93
CA ASN A 39 -40.00 12.78 -36.94
C ASN A 39 -40.98 13.03 -38.10
N GLN A 40 -42.20 13.49 -37.83
CA GLN A 40 -43.18 13.87 -38.84
C GLN A 40 -42.70 15.02 -39.74
N LYS A 41 -41.87 15.91 -39.21
CA LYS A 41 -41.24 17.01 -39.96
C LYS A 41 -39.92 16.59 -40.67
N GLU A 42 -39.58 15.31 -40.65
CA GLU A 42 -38.33 14.76 -41.21
C GLU A 42 -37.05 15.43 -40.68
N LEU A 43 -37.09 15.93 -39.41
CA LEU A 43 -35.96 16.57 -38.77
C LEU A 43 -35.01 15.60 -38.04
N ILE A 44 -35.48 14.35 -37.89
CA ILE A 44 -34.71 13.24 -37.26
C ILE A 44 -34.75 12.04 -38.19
N ASP A 45 -33.64 11.31 -38.34
CA ASP A 45 -33.59 10.04 -39.04
C ASP A 45 -34.42 8.99 -38.28
N ASN A 46 -35.16 8.15 -39.03
CA ASN A 46 -36.01 7.10 -38.46
C ASN A 46 -35.24 6.16 -37.50
N LYS A 47 -34.01 5.84 -37.79
CA LYS A 47 -33.16 5.01 -36.94
C LYS A 47 -32.88 5.67 -35.60
N ASP A 48 -32.51 6.94 -35.60
CA ASP A 48 -32.25 7.72 -34.38
C ASP A 48 -33.55 7.97 -33.62
N PHE A 49 -34.66 8.22 -34.32
CA PHE A 49 -35.99 8.34 -33.72
C PHE A 49 -36.36 7.11 -32.92
N GLU A 50 -36.30 5.90 -33.52
CA GLU A 50 -36.62 4.66 -32.82
C GLU A 50 -35.71 4.39 -31.64
N LYS A 51 -34.42 4.67 -31.78
CA LYS A 51 -33.43 4.54 -30.68
C LYS A 51 -33.78 5.45 -29.53
N ILE A 52 -34.01 6.74 -29.78
CA ILE A 52 -34.33 7.72 -28.75
C ILE A 52 -35.65 7.39 -28.09
N LYS A 53 -36.67 7.06 -28.88
CA LYS A 53 -38.01 6.67 -28.38
C LYS A 53 -37.96 5.42 -27.50
N SER A 54 -37.22 4.41 -27.91
CA SER A 54 -36.99 3.21 -27.12
C SER A 54 -36.27 3.55 -25.78
N SER A 55 -35.24 4.37 -25.80
CA SER A 55 -34.52 4.80 -24.59
C SER A 55 -35.44 5.55 -23.62
N ILE A 56 -36.26 6.49 -24.10
CA ILE A 56 -37.22 7.23 -23.27
C ILE A 56 -38.25 6.29 -22.67
N THR A 57 -38.79 5.36 -23.49
CA THR A 57 -39.86 4.46 -23.04
C THR A 57 -39.38 3.42 -22.04
N SER A 58 -38.16 2.91 -22.22
CA SER A 58 -37.53 1.94 -21.30
C SER A 58 -37.07 2.56 -20.01
N PHE A 59 -36.90 3.88 -19.93
CA PHE A 59 -36.46 4.57 -18.71
C PHE A 59 -37.58 4.48 -17.64
N GLN A 60 -37.25 3.81 -16.54
CA GLN A 60 -38.12 3.67 -15.37
C GLN A 60 -37.40 4.21 -14.14
N VAL A 61 -37.99 5.21 -13.52
CA VAL A 61 -37.46 5.81 -12.29
C VAL A 61 -38.59 6.27 -11.39
N ASP A 62 -38.49 6.02 -10.12
CA ASP A 62 -39.29 6.62 -9.08
C ASP A 62 -38.45 7.48 -8.19
N PRO A 63 -38.43 8.82 -8.39
CA PRO A 63 -37.61 9.72 -7.61
C PRO A 63 -37.92 9.67 -6.12
N CYS A 64 -39.16 9.45 -5.75
CA CYS A 64 -39.58 9.36 -4.34
C CYS A 64 -38.96 8.11 -3.67
N GLN A 65 -39.07 6.95 -4.31
CA GLN A 65 -38.46 5.72 -3.77
C GLN A 65 -36.93 5.79 -3.72
N LEU A 66 -36.29 6.32 -4.76
CA LEU A 66 -34.84 6.50 -4.78
C LEU A 66 -34.38 7.45 -3.68
N SER A 67 -35.07 8.54 -3.44
CA SER A 67 -34.75 9.46 -2.31
C SER A 67 -34.82 8.76 -0.97
N LEU A 68 -35.77 7.86 -0.74
CA LEU A 68 -35.89 7.11 0.51
C LEU A 68 -34.78 6.07 0.70
N GLN A 69 -34.17 5.59 -0.39
CA GLN A 69 -33.05 4.65 -0.34
C GLN A 69 -31.70 5.34 -0.10
N LEU A 70 -31.59 6.65 -0.27
CA LEU A 70 -30.39 7.41 0.01
C LEU A 70 -30.16 7.49 1.52
N GLN A 71 -28.89 7.62 1.93
CA GLN A 71 -28.60 7.86 3.33
C GLN A 71 -29.15 9.22 3.80
N GLN A 72 -29.47 9.31 5.07
CA GLN A 72 -29.92 10.55 5.72
C GLN A 72 -28.99 11.73 5.35
N GLY A 73 -29.59 12.84 4.93
CA GLY A 73 -28.90 14.03 4.47
C GLY A 73 -28.75 14.18 2.96
N PHE A 74 -29.05 13.12 2.17
CA PHE A 74 -29.05 13.14 0.69
C PHE A 74 -30.45 13.01 0.10
N GLU A 75 -31.43 12.67 0.91
CA GLU A 75 -32.83 12.63 0.49
C GLU A 75 -33.39 14.04 0.27
N LEU A 76 -34.11 14.25 -0.82
CA LEU A 76 -34.90 15.45 -1.07
C LEU A 76 -36.26 15.33 -0.37
N THR A 77 -36.26 15.46 0.94
CA THR A 77 -37.49 15.45 1.75
C THR A 77 -37.87 16.86 2.22
N ASN A 78 -39.03 16.99 2.87
CA ASN A 78 -39.54 18.26 3.36
C ASN A 78 -38.49 19.03 4.20
N GLY A 79 -38.05 20.17 3.69
CA GLY A 79 -37.10 21.05 4.34
C GLY A 79 -35.65 20.95 3.78
N CYS A 80 -35.36 20.00 2.91
CA CYS A 80 -34.07 19.91 2.21
C CYS A 80 -34.23 20.41 0.76
N GLY A 81 -33.42 21.39 0.38
CA GLY A 81 -33.34 21.86 -1.00
C GLY A 81 -32.22 21.14 -1.76
N GLY A 82 -32.43 20.88 -3.05
CA GLY A 82 -31.39 20.23 -3.86
C GLY A 82 -31.84 19.98 -5.30
N THR A 83 -30.94 19.37 -6.07
CA THR A 83 -31.20 18.97 -7.47
C THR A 83 -30.82 17.52 -7.65
N GLN A 84 -31.69 16.72 -8.25
CA GLN A 84 -31.42 15.34 -8.65
C GLN A 84 -31.41 15.22 -10.16
N PHE A 85 -30.42 14.53 -10.70
CA PHE A 85 -30.32 14.17 -12.11
C PHE A 85 -30.43 12.65 -12.25
N PHE A 86 -31.34 12.20 -13.10
CA PHE A 86 -31.48 10.80 -13.49
C PHE A 86 -30.98 10.65 -14.92
N ILE A 87 -29.98 9.83 -15.13
CA ILE A 87 -29.31 9.66 -16.42
C ILE A 87 -29.43 8.20 -16.85
N SER A 88 -30.05 7.97 -17.99
CA SER A 88 -30.18 6.64 -18.59
C SER A 88 -30.34 6.77 -20.12
N PRO A 89 -29.75 5.85 -20.91
CA PRO A 89 -28.84 4.80 -20.49
C PRO A 89 -27.46 5.35 -20.09
N VAL A 90 -26.76 4.63 -19.22
CA VAL A 90 -25.35 4.90 -18.92
C VAL A 90 -24.51 4.24 -20.00
N TYR A 91 -23.54 4.96 -20.55
CA TYR A 91 -22.64 4.40 -21.55
C TYR A 91 -21.73 3.32 -20.95
N ASP A 92 -21.46 2.26 -21.70
CA ASP A 92 -20.59 1.15 -21.30
C ASP A 92 -19.18 1.61 -20.87
N THR A 93 -18.71 2.71 -21.45
CA THR A 93 -17.43 3.32 -21.06
C THR A 93 -17.41 3.80 -19.60
N ILE A 94 -18.54 4.32 -19.07
CA ILE A 94 -18.62 4.75 -17.67
C ILE A 94 -18.63 3.50 -16.76
N VAL A 95 -19.29 2.44 -17.18
CA VAL A 95 -19.29 1.17 -16.44
C VAL A 95 -17.87 0.60 -16.38
N SER A 96 -17.14 0.56 -17.50
CA SER A 96 -15.75 0.10 -17.52
C SER A 96 -14.81 1.02 -16.75
N ASP A 97 -15.04 2.33 -16.73
CA ASP A 97 -14.27 3.28 -15.91
C ASP A 97 -14.45 3.04 -14.38
N ILE A 98 -15.63 2.51 -13.98
CA ILE A 98 -15.92 2.13 -12.59
C ILE A 98 -15.33 0.75 -12.26
N GLU A 99 -15.45 -0.22 -13.18
CA GLU A 99 -15.01 -1.62 -12.96
C GLU A 99 -13.49 -1.77 -13.06
N GLY A 100 -12.85 -0.95 -13.89
CA GLY A 100 -11.44 -1.09 -14.23
C GLY A 100 -11.15 -2.40 -14.97
N ASP A 101 -9.87 -2.71 -15.13
CA ASP A 101 -9.39 -3.91 -15.84
C ASP A 101 -9.34 -5.18 -14.95
N GLY A 102 -9.98 -5.15 -13.76
CA GLY A 102 -9.97 -6.27 -12.82
C GLY A 102 -8.66 -6.46 -12.05
N ASN A 103 -7.69 -5.56 -12.21
CA ASN A 103 -6.46 -5.56 -11.43
C ASN A 103 -6.66 -4.77 -10.14
N SER A 104 -6.72 -5.46 -8.99
CA SER A 104 -6.93 -4.86 -7.68
C SER A 104 -5.77 -3.95 -7.22
N ASP A 105 -4.60 -4.07 -7.83
CA ASP A 105 -3.41 -3.29 -7.46
C ASP A 105 -3.41 -1.89 -8.09
N GLU A 106 -4.25 -1.65 -9.12
CA GLU A 106 -4.39 -0.35 -9.77
C GLU A 106 -5.72 0.31 -9.39
N ALA A 107 -5.69 1.64 -9.22
CA ALA A 107 -6.92 2.40 -9.03
C ALA A 107 -7.68 2.51 -10.35
N THR A 108 -9.00 2.38 -10.30
CA THR A 108 -9.86 2.59 -11.47
C THR A 108 -9.80 4.05 -11.92
N LYS A 109 -10.20 4.30 -13.16
CA LYS A 109 -10.20 5.68 -13.68
C LYS A 109 -11.13 6.60 -12.89
N ILE A 110 -12.28 6.07 -12.45
CA ILE A 110 -13.22 6.85 -11.64
C ILE A 110 -12.65 7.15 -10.25
N GLU A 111 -11.94 6.19 -9.62
CA GLU A 111 -11.24 6.43 -8.35
C GLU A 111 -10.18 7.52 -8.49
N LYS A 112 -9.35 7.46 -9.53
CA LYS A 112 -8.33 8.49 -9.82
C LYS A 112 -8.93 9.88 -10.03
N MET A 113 -10.11 9.97 -10.62
CA MET A 113 -10.82 11.24 -10.83
C MET A 113 -11.44 11.81 -9.55
N LEU A 114 -12.01 10.95 -8.71
CA LEU A 114 -12.82 11.37 -7.57
C LEU A 114 -12.02 11.45 -6.26
N MET A 115 -11.00 10.59 -6.09
CA MET A 115 -10.14 10.63 -4.90
C MET A 115 -9.37 11.96 -4.82
N GLY A 116 -9.26 12.50 -3.61
CA GLY A 116 -8.60 13.78 -3.41
C GLY A 116 -9.34 14.99 -4.00
N PHE A 117 -10.64 14.90 -4.22
CA PHE A 117 -11.44 16.06 -4.66
C PHE A 117 -11.28 17.24 -3.71
N HIS A 118 -11.24 16.99 -2.41
CA HIS A 118 -10.81 17.92 -1.38
C HIS A 118 -9.46 17.49 -0.82
N ASN A 119 -8.68 18.45 -0.37
CA ASN A 119 -7.43 18.20 0.31
C ASN A 119 -7.69 17.66 1.73
N THR A 120 -7.61 16.35 1.90
CA THR A 120 -7.68 15.67 3.21
C THR A 120 -6.30 15.20 3.70
N MET A 121 -5.26 15.40 2.88
CA MET A 121 -3.91 14.89 3.14
C MET A 121 -3.13 15.79 4.08
N THR A 122 -3.10 17.09 3.76
CA THR A 122 -2.19 18.01 4.43
C THR A 122 -2.76 18.50 5.74
N PRO A 123 -1.92 18.76 6.77
CA PRO A 123 -2.38 19.44 7.98
C PRO A 123 -2.95 20.82 7.66
N ASP A 124 -3.84 21.28 8.53
CA ASP A 124 -4.44 22.63 8.48
C ASP A 124 -5.21 22.96 7.18
N HIS A 125 -5.66 21.93 6.45
CA HIS A 125 -6.53 22.14 5.30
C HIS A 125 -7.93 22.62 5.76
N PRO A 126 -8.60 23.47 4.98
CA PRO A 126 -9.92 23.95 5.33
C PRO A 126 -10.95 22.80 5.30
N THR A 127 -11.93 22.86 6.19
CA THR A 127 -13.04 21.90 6.17
C THR A 127 -13.74 21.94 4.81
N PRO A 128 -14.02 20.81 4.19
CA PRO A 128 -14.72 20.76 2.91
C PRO A 128 -16.07 21.48 3.01
N VAL A 129 -16.36 22.34 2.04
CA VAL A 129 -17.66 23.04 1.94
C VAL A 129 -18.74 22.13 1.38
N VAL A 130 -18.32 21.07 0.65
CA VAL A 130 -19.21 20.10 -0.02
C VAL A 130 -18.79 18.70 0.38
N ASP A 131 -19.71 17.92 0.94
CA ASP A 131 -19.52 16.48 1.12
C ASP A 131 -19.82 15.75 -0.18
N ILE A 132 -18.92 14.83 -0.54
CA ILE A 132 -19.03 14.03 -1.76
C ILE A 132 -19.08 12.54 -1.38
N SER A 133 -20.02 11.84 -1.99
CA SER A 133 -20.15 10.39 -1.88
C SER A 133 -20.40 9.81 -3.26
N PHE A 134 -19.68 8.77 -3.62
CA PHE A 134 -19.95 7.98 -4.80
C PHE A 134 -20.21 6.53 -4.37
N ARG A 135 -21.41 6.04 -4.66
CA ARG A 135 -21.88 4.71 -4.24
C ARG A 135 -22.30 3.89 -5.43
N ASP A 136 -21.82 2.69 -5.49
CA ASP A 136 -22.16 1.70 -6.51
C ASP A 136 -23.17 0.69 -5.91
N TYR A 137 -24.39 0.67 -6.44
CA TYR A 137 -25.50 -0.18 -6.02
C TYR A 137 -25.74 -1.32 -7.03
N ARG A 138 -24.73 -2.12 -7.34
CA ARG A 138 -24.87 -3.23 -8.31
C ARG A 138 -25.59 -4.45 -7.77
N THR A 139 -25.71 -4.56 -6.46
CA THR A 139 -26.39 -5.67 -5.81
C THR A 139 -27.87 -5.33 -5.57
N ASN A 140 -28.75 -6.25 -5.90
CA ASN A 140 -30.21 -6.07 -5.74
C ASN A 140 -30.69 -6.14 -4.27
N ASP A 141 -29.77 -6.27 -3.32
CA ASP A 141 -30.06 -6.37 -1.88
C ASP A 141 -30.08 -5.00 -1.16
N GLY A 142 -29.89 -3.91 -1.89
CA GLY A 142 -29.81 -2.56 -1.33
C GLY A 142 -28.46 -2.21 -0.69
N SER A 143 -27.49 -3.11 -0.75
CA SER A 143 -26.10 -2.81 -0.35
C SER A 143 -25.41 -1.95 -1.41
N PHE A 144 -24.41 -1.19 -0.99
CA PHE A 144 -23.59 -0.40 -1.90
C PHE A 144 -22.12 -0.52 -1.56
N VAL A 145 -21.27 -0.32 -2.57
CA VAL A 145 -19.85 -0.14 -2.39
C VAL A 145 -19.55 1.36 -2.48
N SER A 146 -18.94 1.92 -1.45
CA SER A 146 -18.45 3.31 -1.50
C SER A 146 -17.15 3.34 -2.28
N ILE A 147 -17.12 4.05 -3.39
CA ILE A 147 -15.90 4.24 -4.19
C ILE A 147 -15.04 5.36 -3.61
N ILE A 148 -15.68 6.37 -3.03
CA ILE A 148 -14.98 7.45 -2.33
C ILE A 148 -15.09 7.20 -0.83
N ASP A 149 -14.04 6.62 -0.26
CA ASP A 149 -13.89 6.47 1.18
C ASP A 149 -12.63 7.22 1.64
N LYS A 150 -12.75 7.92 2.77
CA LYS A 150 -11.63 8.65 3.39
C LYS A 150 -10.46 7.73 3.73
N GLU A 151 -10.74 6.44 4.01
CA GLU A 151 -9.70 5.44 4.32
C GLU A 151 -8.90 5.00 3.07
N HIS A 152 -9.48 5.11 1.87
CA HIS A 152 -8.80 4.75 0.64
C HIS A 152 -7.82 5.82 0.15
N PHE A 153 -7.97 7.06 0.58
CA PHE A 153 -7.09 8.16 0.23
C PHE A 153 -6.11 8.49 1.37
N PHE A 154 -5.14 9.36 1.11
CA PHE A 154 -4.18 9.80 2.12
C PHE A 154 -4.85 10.59 3.23
N THR A 155 -4.45 10.30 4.46
CA THR A 155 -4.89 11.02 5.66
C THR A 155 -3.78 11.94 6.18
N THR A 156 -4.15 12.89 7.02
CA THR A 156 -3.19 13.78 7.70
C THR A 156 -2.21 13.01 8.57
N GLU A 157 -2.65 11.91 9.19
CA GLU A 157 -1.77 11.04 9.99
C GLU A 157 -0.70 10.37 9.12
N GLU A 158 -1.08 9.85 7.94
CA GLU A 158 -0.14 9.27 6.98
C GLU A 158 0.82 10.32 6.42
N PHE A 159 0.33 11.55 6.22
CA PHE A 159 1.16 12.67 5.84
C PHE A 159 2.26 12.93 6.88
N GLU A 160 1.90 13.04 8.16
CA GLU A 160 2.85 13.28 9.26
C GLU A 160 3.84 12.12 9.49
N LEU A 161 3.43 10.88 9.17
CA LEU A 161 4.29 9.70 9.25
C LEU A 161 5.37 9.67 8.17
N ALA A 162 5.19 10.32 7.04
CA ALA A 162 6.15 10.29 5.93
C ALA A 162 7.57 10.71 6.35
N ASP A 163 8.56 10.28 5.58
CA ASP A 163 9.96 10.50 5.91
C ASP A 163 10.37 11.97 5.85
N HIS A 164 9.89 12.70 4.84
CA HIS A 164 10.28 14.09 4.60
C HIS A 164 9.07 14.95 4.29
N HIS A 165 9.12 16.24 4.72
CA HIS A 165 8.06 17.21 4.49
C HIS A 165 8.64 18.51 3.95
N PHE A 166 7.90 19.14 3.04
CA PHE A 166 8.25 20.39 2.39
C PHE A 166 7.02 21.28 2.45
N GLN A 167 7.05 22.31 3.27
CA GLN A 167 5.92 23.21 3.49
C GLN A 167 6.35 24.66 3.33
N GLY A 168 5.67 25.41 2.50
CA GLY A 168 5.97 26.82 2.31
C GLY A 168 5.16 27.47 1.20
N GLN A 169 5.62 28.62 0.78
CA GLN A 169 4.97 29.40 -0.26
C GLN A 169 5.97 29.89 -1.30
N PHE A 170 5.50 30.01 -2.51
CA PHE A 170 6.16 30.73 -3.58
C PHE A 170 5.59 32.13 -3.66
N ASP A 171 6.45 33.14 -3.70
CA ASP A 171 6.07 34.54 -3.85
C ASP A 171 5.75 34.88 -5.32
N GLU A 172 5.39 36.13 -5.57
CA GLU A 172 5.10 36.67 -6.90
C GLU A 172 6.29 36.59 -7.86
N PHE A 173 7.52 36.41 -7.34
CA PHE A 173 8.73 36.26 -8.15
C PHE A 173 9.12 34.79 -8.38
N GLY A 174 8.34 33.85 -7.85
CA GLY A 174 8.61 32.40 -7.96
C GLY A 174 9.66 31.90 -6.97
N GLN A 175 10.03 32.70 -5.95
CA GLN A 175 10.96 32.30 -4.92
C GLN A 175 10.20 31.49 -3.85
N PHE A 176 10.69 30.30 -3.52
CA PHE A 176 10.17 29.53 -2.40
C PHE A 176 10.77 29.99 -1.09
N LYS A 177 9.93 30.12 -0.06
CA LYS A 177 10.32 30.27 1.33
C LYS A 177 9.47 29.34 2.20
N GLY A 178 10.12 28.50 2.99
CA GLY A 178 9.38 27.55 3.83
C GLY A 178 10.26 26.65 4.68
N LEU A 179 9.66 25.60 5.18
CA LEU A 179 10.24 24.61 6.07
C LEU A 179 10.51 23.31 5.30
N VAL A 180 11.67 22.74 5.53
CA VAL A 180 12.07 21.41 5.05
C VAL A 180 12.39 20.54 6.25
N LYS A 181 11.58 19.48 6.45
CA LYS A 181 11.75 18.54 7.56
C LYS A 181 12.27 17.20 7.03
N ILE A 182 13.43 16.78 7.51
CA ILE A 182 14.12 15.58 7.07
C ILE A 182 14.00 14.49 8.13
N TYR A 183 13.50 13.33 7.73
CA TYR A 183 13.21 12.15 8.57
C TYR A 183 12.34 12.46 9.79
N GLY A 184 11.49 13.49 9.69
CA GLY A 184 10.64 13.90 10.80
C GLY A 184 11.39 14.46 12.02
N GLU A 185 12.74 14.48 12.00
CA GLU A 185 13.57 14.85 13.15
C GLU A 185 14.08 16.30 13.06
N LYS A 186 14.58 16.71 11.92
CA LYS A 186 15.24 18.01 11.78
C LYS A 186 14.54 18.90 10.77
N THR A 187 14.18 20.09 11.21
CA THR A 187 13.53 21.11 10.40
C THR A 187 14.50 22.23 10.07
N TYR A 188 14.44 22.69 8.84
CA TYR A 188 15.29 23.78 8.33
C TYR A 188 14.40 24.84 7.69
N ASP A 189 14.66 26.12 8.00
CA ASP A 189 14.20 27.23 7.19
C ASP A 189 14.95 27.20 5.87
N HIS A 190 14.25 27.22 4.74
CA HIS A 190 14.89 27.09 3.44
C HIS A 190 14.28 28.04 2.41
N ILE A 191 15.15 28.55 1.54
CA ILE A 191 14.80 29.46 0.45
C ILE A 191 15.34 28.85 -0.83
N VAL A 192 14.47 28.76 -1.86
CA VAL A 192 14.87 28.36 -3.21
C VAL A 192 14.58 29.51 -4.18
N ASN A 193 15.64 30.05 -4.75
CA ASN A 193 15.52 31.12 -5.72
C ASN A 193 15.20 30.56 -7.11
N TRP A 194 14.29 31.21 -7.82
CA TRP A 194 14.07 30.95 -9.23
C TRP A 194 14.86 31.96 -10.07
N ARG A 195 15.95 31.51 -10.69
CA ARG A 195 16.95 32.39 -11.33
C ARG A 195 16.56 32.91 -12.72
N ASP A 196 15.59 32.24 -13.38
CA ASP A 196 15.21 32.58 -14.76
C ASP A 196 14.35 33.84 -14.89
N ASN A 197 13.94 34.41 -13.78
CA ASN A 197 12.98 35.51 -13.77
C ASN A 197 13.58 36.89 -13.49
N SER A 198 14.75 37.24 -13.86
CA SER A 198 15.28 38.63 -13.82
C SER A 198 14.54 39.60 -12.84
N TYR A 199 14.10 39.14 -11.69
CA TYR A 199 13.31 39.88 -10.67
C TYR A 199 11.99 40.50 -11.18
N ARG A 200 11.34 39.86 -12.16
CA ARG A 200 10.01 40.25 -12.63
C ARG A 200 8.95 39.36 -11.99
N GLU A 201 7.79 39.94 -11.75
CA GLU A 201 6.62 39.16 -11.31
C GLU A 201 6.26 38.07 -12.30
N THR A 202 5.90 36.91 -11.78
CA THR A 202 5.48 35.75 -12.58
C THR A 202 4.02 35.91 -12.99
N GLU A 203 3.66 35.40 -14.16
CA GLU A 203 2.25 35.38 -14.56
C GLU A 203 1.46 34.28 -13.86
N CYS A 204 2.11 33.28 -13.26
CA CYS A 204 1.42 32.25 -12.49
C CYS A 204 0.95 32.75 -11.11
N GLY A 205 1.54 33.86 -10.63
CA GLY A 205 1.26 34.40 -9.30
C GLY A 205 1.79 33.55 -8.16
N PRO A 206 1.54 33.97 -6.90
CA PRO A 206 1.96 33.25 -5.71
C PRO A 206 1.11 31.97 -5.48
N PHE A 207 1.71 30.96 -4.87
CA PHE A 207 1.02 29.71 -4.50
C PHE A 207 1.71 29.05 -3.31
N LYS A 208 0.98 28.17 -2.63
CA LYS A 208 1.52 27.37 -1.51
C LYS A 208 1.80 25.96 -1.92
N ILE A 209 2.74 25.33 -1.22
CA ILE A 209 3.01 23.89 -1.34
C ILE A 209 3.08 23.26 0.05
N ASN A 210 2.46 22.11 0.19
CA ASN A 210 2.60 21.25 1.34
C ASN A 210 2.71 19.80 0.85
N LEU A 211 3.89 19.22 0.99
CA LEU A 211 4.27 17.96 0.35
C LEU A 211 4.94 17.03 1.35
N ALA A 212 4.51 15.77 1.36
CA ALA A 212 5.16 14.67 2.04
C ALA A 212 5.86 13.74 1.04
N TYR A 213 6.92 13.09 1.48
CA TYR A 213 7.70 12.16 0.67
C TYR A 213 8.09 10.92 1.46
N LEU A 214 7.82 9.74 0.89
CA LEU A 214 8.19 8.45 1.44
C LEU A 214 9.48 7.94 0.76
N GLN A 215 10.42 7.42 1.55
CA GLN A 215 11.63 6.80 1.03
C GLN A 215 11.31 5.56 0.17
N GLY A 216 12.15 5.31 -0.83
CA GLY A 216 11.91 4.26 -1.80
C GLY A 216 12.01 2.84 -1.29
N GLU A 217 12.73 2.66 -0.20
CA GLU A 217 12.98 1.36 0.39
C GLU A 217 12.71 1.43 1.89
N LEU A 218 11.98 0.45 2.41
CA LEU A 218 11.68 0.35 3.84
C LEU A 218 12.92 0.47 4.73
N LYS A 219 14.02 -0.18 4.33
CA LYS A 219 15.29 -0.14 5.11
C LYS A 219 15.89 1.26 5.25
N SER A 220 15.51 2.19 4.37
CA SER A 220 15.97 3.58 4.39
C SER A 220 14.92 4.54 4.95
N SER A 221 13.78 4.03 5.40
CA SER A 221 12.66 4.78 5.96
C SER A 221 12.66 4.74 7.48
N ARG A 222 12.15 5.82 8.09
CA ARG A 222 11.85 5.86 9.53
C ARG A 222 10.50 5.21 9.87
N VAL A 223 9.68 5.00 8.87
CA VAL A 223 8.32 4.48 9.03
C VAL A 223 8.37 2.98 9.32
N ASP A 224 7.56 2.52 10.24
CA ASP A 224 7.46 1.09 10.53
C ASP A 224 6.89 0.28 9.36
N VAL A 225 7.06 -1.03 9.39
CA VAL A 225 6.76 -1.94 8.28
C VAL A 225 5.31 -1.85 7.82
N GLU A 226 4.36 -1.79 8.76
CA GLU A 226 2.93 -1.80 8.48
C GLU A 226 2.48 -0.48 7.85
N ASN A 227 2.81 0.64 8.48
CA ASN A 227 2.50 1.97 7.96
C ASN A 227 3.21 2.23 6.63
N TYR A 228 4.47 1.80 6.48
CA TYR A 228 5.20 1.92 5.23
C TYR A 228 4.50 1.18 4.09
N ALA A 229 4.07 -0.07 4.31
CA ALA A 229 3.37 -0.86 3.31
C ALA A 229 2.05 -0.20 2.90
N ARG A 230 1.28 0.34 3.87
CA ARG A 230 0.01 1.03 3.64
C ARG A 230 0.21 2.32 2.84
N ILE A 231 1.11 3.20 3.26
CA ILE A 231 1.39 4.48 2.57
C ILE A 231 1.95 4.21 1.17
N LYS A 232 2.83 3.21 1.02
CA LYS A 232 3.38 2.82 -0.27
C LYS A 232 2.29 2.33 -1.23
N ALA A 233 1.38 1.47 -0.78
CA ALA A 233 0.26 0.97 -1.59
C ALA A 233 -0.65 2.11 -2.07
N LYS A 234 -0.96 3.07 -1.19
CA LYS A 234 -1.68 4.30 -1.57
C LYS A 234 -0.87 5.16 -2.54
N GLY A 235 0.45 5.27 -2.33
CA GLY A 235 1.35 5.99 -3.23
C GLY A 235 1.41 5.41 -4.63
N ASP A 236 1.40 4.09 -4.76
CA ASP A 236 1.37 3.41 -6.06
C ASP A 236 0.05 3.69 -6.83
N LYS A 237 -1.08 3.88 -6.11
CA LYS A 237 -2.40 4.18 -6.69
C LYS A 237 -2.65 5.67 -6.89
N PHE A 238 -2.34 6.48 -5.90
CA PHE A 238 -2.76 7.89 -5.79
C PHE A 238 -1.59 8.85 -5.51
N GLY A 239 -0.35 8.37 -5.57
CA GLY A 239 0.82 9.22 -5.35
C GLY A 239 0.96 10.26 -6.43
N GLY A 240 1.32 11.48 -6.04
CA GLY A 240 1.49 12.60 -6.95
C GLY A 240 1.35 13.95 -6.27
N LEU A 241 1.49 14.99 -7.06
CA LEU A 241 1.35 16.37 -6.62
C LEU A 241 0.01 16.92 -7.10
N TYR A 242 -0.90 17.11 -6.13
CA TYR A 242 -2.26 17.59 -6.36
C TYR A 242 -2.27 19.12 -6.46
N ILE A 243 -3.10 19.66 -7.33
CA ILE A 243 -3.32 21.11 -7.42
C ILE A 243 -4.76 21.42 -7.02
N TYR A 244 -4.90 22.29 -6.02
CA TYR A 244 -6.19 22.78 -5.55
C TYR A 244 -6.32 24.26 -5.88
N ARG A 245 -7.48 24.61 -6.40
CA ARG A 245 -7.90 25.98 -6.59
C ARG A 245 -9.21 26.21 -5.88
N ASP A 246 -9.25 27.18 -4.99
CA ASP A 246 -10.42 27.43 -4.12
C ASP A 246 -10.88 26.16 -3.39
N ASN A 247 -9.93 25.36 -2.90
CA ASN A 247 -10.12 24.12 -2.16
C ASN A 247 -10.71 22.96 -2.98
N ILE A 248 -10.83 23.09 -4.30
CA ILE A 248 -11.30 22.02 -5.21
C ILE A 248 -10.14 21.59 -6.09
N ARG A 249 -9.97 20.28 -6.23
CA ARG A 249 -8.94 19.68 -7.09
C ARG A 249 -9.11 20.10 -8.56
N VAL A 250 -8.02 20.48 -9.19
CA VAL A 250 -7.92 20.67 -10.64
C VAL A 250 -7.41 19.37 -11.26
N LEU A 251 -8.25 18.67 -11.99
CA LEU A 251 -7.85 17.46 -12.72
C LEU A 251 -6.93 17.83 -13.90
N PRO A 252 -6.01 16.94 -14.36
CA PRO A 252 -5.68 15.62 -13.81
C PRO A 252 -4.54 15.63 -12.79
N TYR A 253 -4.17 16.79 -12.24
CA TYR A 253 -3.05 16.92 -11.30
C TYR A 253 -3.28 16.03 -10.05
N GLY A 254 -2.22 15.30 -9.67
CA GLY A 254 -2.28 14.31 -8.61
C GLY A 254 -2.68 12.90 -9.09
N ASP A 255 -2.98 12.71 -10.37
CA ASP A 255 -3.06 11.37 -10.96
C ASP A 255 -1.65 10.76 -11.04
N SER A 256 -1.49 9.54 -10.52
CA SER A 256 -0.21 8.82 -10.51
C SER A 256 0.39 8.61 -11.91
N ASP A 257 -0.44 8.63 -12.94
CA ASP A 257 -0.04 8.47 -14.34
C ASP A 257 0.16 9.81 -15.07
N TYR A 258 -0.15 10.92 -14.42
CA TYR A 258 0.00 12.26 -14.98
C TYR A 258 1.14 13.05 -14.30
N ASP A 259 2.38 12.69 -14.62
CA ASP A 259 3.58 13.39 -14.15
C ASP A 259 3.84 14.66 -14.99
N PHE A 260 3.12 15.73 -14.69
CA PHE A 260 3.19 17.01 -15.43
C PHE A 260 4.53 17.76 -15.28
N LEU A 261 5.40 17.30 -14.38
CA LEU A 261 6.73 17.85 -14.14
C LEU A 261 7.86 17.00 -14.75
N ASP A 262 7.55 15.89 -15.42
CA ASP A 262 8.51 14.90 -15.93
C ASP A 262 9.48 14.37 -14.85
N ILE A 263 9.03 14.23 -13.61
CA ILE A 263 9.87 13.82 -12.46
C ILE A 263 10.42 12.42 -12.69
N GLU A 264 9.57 11.43 -12.99
CA GLU A 264 10.01 10.06 -13.23
C GLU A 264 10.89 9.92 -14.47
N LYS A 265 10.56 10.62 -15.53
CA LYS A 265 11.36 10.65 -16.76
C LYS A 265 12.76 11.24 -16.53
N ASN A 266 12.87 12.28 -15.71
CA ASN A 266 14.15 12.89 -15.41
C ASN A 266 14.96 12.04 -14.42
N ARG A 267 14.31 11.42 -13.44
CA ARG A 267 14.93 10.50 -12.49
C ARG A 267 15.51 9.27 -13.19
N SER A 268 14.79 8.68 -14.15
CA SER A 268 15.29 7.54 -14.93
C SER A 268 16.56 7.87 -15.74
N LYS A 269 16.73 9.14 -16.14
CA LYS A 269 17.93 9.58 -16.86
C LYS A 269 19.13 9.85 -15.94
N ARG A 270 18.91 10.43 -14.76
CA ARG A 270 19.98 10.84 -13.82
C ARG A 270 19.49 10.83 -12.38
N ALA A 271 19.37 9.63 -11.77
CA ALA A 271 18.93 9.47 -10.38
C ALA A 271 19.78 10.25 -9.34
N SER A 272 21.07 10.53 -9.65
CA SER A 272 21.92 11.31 -8.76
C SER A 272 21.59 12.82 -8.72
N THR A 273 20.86 13.34 -9.70
CA THR A 273 20.43 14.74 -9.79
C THR A 273 18.96 14.89 -9.42
N TYR A 274 18.15 13.90 -9.78
CA TYR A 274 16.70 13.89 -9.59
C TYR A 274 16.34 12.86 -8.52
N PHE A 275 16.33 13.28 -7.27
CA PHE A 275 16.06 12.40 -6.12
C PHE A 275 14.61 11.94 -6.06
N PHE A 276 13.67 12.84 -6.35
CA PHE A 276 12.25 12.62 -6.15
C PHE A 276 11.64 11.62 -7.14
N SER A 277 10.71 10.80 -6.64
CA SER A 277 9.83 9.94 -7.44
C SER A 277 8.39 10.43 -7.31
N TYR A 278 7.67 10.55 -8.41
CA TYR A 278 6.33 11.12 -8.43
C TYR A 278 5.34 10.29 -7.60
N ARG A 279 5.43 8.97 -7.70
CA ARG A 279 4.55 8.04 -6.94
C ARG A 279 4.85 7.94 -5.45
N ARG A 280 5.97 8.49 -4.99
CA ARG A 280 6.37 8.50 -3.57
C ARG A 280 6.10 9.81 -2.87
N MET A 281 5.64 10.79 -3.60
CA MET A 281 5.20 12.07 -3.06
C MET A 281 3.67 12.10 -2.99
N PHE A 282 3.15 12.76 -2.01
CA PHE A 282 1.74 13.09 -1.90
C PHE A 282 1.61 14.41 -1.16
N GLY A 283 0.80 15.28 -1.69
CA GLY A 283 0.65 16.63 -1.16
C GLY A 283 -0.05 17.56 -2.12
N ALA A 284 -0.16 18.80 -1.71
CA ALA A 284 -0.98 19.82 -2.33
C ALA A 284 -0.19 21.05 -2.74
N ILE A 285 -0.49 21.56 -3.92
CA ILE A 285 -0.27 22.95 -4.32
C ILE A 285 -1.61 23.66 -4.19
N GLU A 286 -1.64 24.79 -3.51
CA GLU A 286 -2.84 25.59 -3.29
C GLU A 286 -2.69 26.93 -3.99
N ILE A 287 -3.64 27.23 -4.88
CA ILE A 287 -3.73 28.47 -5.65
C ILE A 287 -5.01 29.19 -5.18
N ALA A 288 -4.84 30.20 -4.37
CA ALA A 288 -5.98 30.93 -3.76
C ALA A 288 -6.31 32.25 -4.46
N ASP A 289 -5.38 32.77 -5.25
CA ASP A 289 -5.52 34.12 -5.84
C ASP A 289 -5.86 34.03 -7.32
N ARG A 290 -7.13 34.28 -7.66
CA ARG A 290 -7.60 34.34 -9.05
C ARG A 290 -7.24 35.65 -9.76
N GLU A 291 -7.11 36.75 -9.01
CA GLU A 291 -6.90 38.06 -9.61
C GLU A 291 -5.46 38.26 -10.07
N HIS A 292 -4.51 37.64 -9.33
CA HIS A 292 -3.07 37.75 -9.65
C HIS A 292 -2.49 36.51 -10.31
N SER A 293 -3.31 35.53 -10.66
CA SER A 293 -2.86 34.30 -11.33
C SER A 293 -3.38 34.22 -12.77
N GLY A 294 -2.48 34.27 -13.73
CA GLY A 294 -2.76 34.01 -15.15
C GLY A 294 -2.99 32.55 -15.51
N LEU A 295 -3.08 31.64 -14.51
CA LEU A 295 -3.43 30.25 -14.70
C LEU A 295 -4.92 30.13 -15.07
N VAL A 296 -5.21 29.68 -16.27
CA VAL A 296 -6.56 29.52 -16.81
C VAL A 296 -6.92 28.05 -16.90
N GLU A 297 -7.97 27.62 -16.22
CA GLU A 297 -8.49 26.26 -16.34
C GLU A 297 -9.19 26.07 -17.68
N LYS A 298 -9.05 24.87 -18.27
CA LYS A 298 -9.86 24.45 -19.41
C LYS A 298 -11.33 24.36 -19.01
N ALA A 299 -12.23 24.57 -19.95
CA ALA A 299 -13.69 24.58 -19.70
C ALA A 299 -14.21 23.28 -19.08
N GLY A 300 -13.60 22.12 -19.41
CA GLY A 300 -13.91 20.81 -18.84
C GLY A 300 -13.19 20.52 -17.51
N ARG A 301 -12.49 21.48 -16.92
CA ARG A 301 -11.61 21.30 -15.73
C ARG A 301 -10.53 20.22 -15.89
N GLU A 302 -10.14 19.93 -17.11
CA GLU A 302 -9.10 18.96 -17.47
C GLU A 302 -7.70 19.61 -17.51
N GLY A 303 -7.36 20.36 -16.50
CA GLY A 303 -6.07 21.03 -16.36
C GLY A 303 -6.08 22.49 -16.77
N PHE A 304 -4.89 23.08 -16.71
CA PHE A 304 -4.66 24.46 -17.16
C PHE A 304 -4.38 24.52 -18.67
N ILE A 305 -4.74 25.64 -19.27
CA ILE A 305 -4.30 25.97 -20.62
C ILE A 305 -2.77 26.18 -20.59
N GLU A 306 -2.07 25.63 -21.57
CA GLU A 306 -0.61 25.74 -21.69
C GLU A 306 -0.17 27.16 -22.12
N ASN A 307 -0.51 28.16 -21.34
CA ASN A 307 -0.09 29.54 -21.49
C ASN A 307 1.28 29.80 -20.82
N LYS A 308 1.70 31.05 -20.78
CA LYS A 308 2.97 31.45 -20.16
C LYS A 308 2.96 31.22 -18.66
N ALA A 309 1.84 31.51 -17.98
CA ALA A 309 1.69 31.28 -16.54
C ALA A 309 1.89 29.79 -16.17
N TYR A 310 1.28 28.89 -16.93
CA TYR A 310 1.43 27.44 -16.69
C TYR A 310 2.86 26.95 -16.91
N ARG A 311 3.53 27.40 -17.99
CA ARG A 311 4.93 27.06 -18.23
C ARG A 311 5.86 27.60 -17.15
N GLN A 312 5.58 28.78 -16.59
CA GLN A 312 6.31 29.33 -15.45
C GLN A 312 6.10 28.49 -14.18
N LEU A 313 4.85 28.12 -13.87
CA LEU A 313 4.55 27.22 -12.74
C LEU A 313 5.37 25.92 -12.83
N GLN A 314 5.36 25.28 -14.01
CA GLN A 314 6.17 24.06 -14.23
C GLN A 314 7.66 24.31 -14.05
N ALA A 315 8.20 25.40 -14.60
CA ALA A 315 9.62 25.73 -14.51
C ALA A 315 10.05 26.01 -13.06
N ILE A 316 9.25 26.74 -12.30
CA ILE A 316 9.47 27.03 -10.86
C ILE A 316 9.50 25.72 -10.06
N LEU A 317 8.51 24.84 -10.24
CA LEU A 317 8.43 23.58 -9.54
C LEU A 317 9.57 22.62 -9.92
N LYS A 318 9.93 22.54 -11.19
CA LYS A 318 11.10 21.75 -11.65
C LYS A 318 12.41 22.25 -11.01
N ASN A 319 12.61 23.57 -10.98
CA ASN A 319 13.76 24.17 -10.30
C ASN A 319 13.75 23.86 -8.78
N PHE A 320 12.60 23.98 -8.14
CA PHE A 320 12.43 23.67 -6.72
C PHE A 320 12.86 22.25 -6.38
N PHE A 321 12.36 21.24 -7.09
CA PHE A 321 12.73 19.85 -6.83
C PHE A 321 14.21 19.55 -7.11
N VAL A 322 14.80 20.17 -8.12
CA VAL A 322 16.23 20.02 -8.42
C VAL A 322 17.10 20.65 -7.34
N GLN A 323 16.74 21.85 -6.87
CA GLN A 323 17.49 22.52 -5.81
C GLN A 323 17.36 21.77 -4.45
N LEU A 324 16.15 21.33 -4.11
CA LEU A 324 15.97 20.49 -2.90
C LEU A 324 16.80 19.20 -2.96
N ALA A 325 16.82 18.55 -4.14
CA ALA A 325 17.64 17.35 -4.33
C ALA A 325 19.13 17.64 -4.13
N ALA A 326 19.60 18.77 -4.65
CA ALA A 326 21.01 19.18 -4.51
C ALA A 326 21.38 19.55 -3.07
N ASP A 327 20.49 20.25 -2.34
CA ASP A 327 20.77 20.80 -1.04
C ASP A 327 20.63 19.76 0.09
N PHE A 328 19.66 18.84 -0.03
CA PHE A 328 19.29 17.92 1.06
C PHE A 328 19.63 16.46 0.79
N PHE A 329 19.63 15.99 -0.46
CA PHE A 329 19.68 14.56 -0.77
C PHE A 329 20.89 14.12 -1.59
N SER A 330 21.74 15.06 -1.97
CA SER A 330 22.92 14.75 -2.79
C SER A 330 24.01 14.08 -1.96
N GLU A 331 24.53 12.96 -2.44
CA GLU A 331 25.73 12.33 -1.86
C GLU A 331 27.01 13.10 -2.24
N LYS A 332 26.97 13.90 -3.30
CA LYS A 332 28.12 14.65 -3.80
C LYS A 332 28.28 16.03 -3.16
N ASN A 333 27.17 16.69 -2.87
CA ASN A 333 27.17 18.00 -2.24
C ASN A 333 27.23 17.81 -0.72
N LYS A 334 28.39 18.04 -0.15
CA LYS A 334 28.61 17.92 1.31
C LYS A 334 28.07 19.17 2.03
N THR A 335 26.77 19.35 2.00
CA THR A 335 26.09 20.34 2.87
C THR A 335 25.80 19.69 4.22
N ALA A 336 25.67 20.48 5.29
CA ALA A 336 25.28 19.95 6.61
C ALA A 336 23.93 19.19 6.57
N GLN A 337 23.04 19.58 5.67
CA GLN A 337 21.74 18.97 5.45
C GLN A 337 21.85 17.60 4.76
N SER A 338 22.66 17.51 3.70
CA SER A 338 22.89 16.24 2.98
C SER A 338 23.70 15.24 3.82
N GLU A 339 24.64 15.71 4.64
CA GLU A 339 25.37 14.87 5.59
C GLU A 339 24.44 14.29 6.66
N PHE A 340 23.51 15.10 7.18
CA PHE A 340 22.49 14.61 8.12
C PHE A 340 21.61 13.53 7.49
N PHE A 341 21.10 13.77 6.29
CA PHE A 341 20.28 12.82 5.55
C PHE A 341 21.01 11.49 5.32
N ASN A 342 22.25 11.53 4.79
CA ASN A 342 23.02 10.33 4.47
C ASN A 342 23.35 9.54 5.73
N ARG A 343 23.76 10.20 6.81
CA ARG A 343 24.02 9.55 8.09
C ARG A 343 22.77 8.83 8.62
N LYS A 344 21.60 9.47 8.59
CA LYS A 344 20.35 8.86 9.04
C LYS A 344 19.95 7.69 8.18
N LYS A 345 20.07 7.80 6.88
CA LYS A 345 19.83 6.71 5.93
C LYS A 345 20.72 5.50 6.26
N ASP A 346 21.98 5.71 6.56
CA ASP A 346 22.92 4.65 6.93
C ASP A 346 22.58 4.02 8.29
N GLU A 347 22.16 4.83 9.28
CA GLU A 347 21.67 4.34 10.58
C GLU A 347 20.47 3.41 10.40
N PHE A 348 19.44 3.80 9.60
CA PHE A 348 18.28 2.97 9.33
C PHE A 348 18.64 1.68 8.57
N ASN A 349 19.50 1.77 7.55
CA ASN A 349 19.98 0.61 6.83
C ASN A 349 20.71 -0.38 7.75
N ALA A 350 21.58 0.11 8.64
CA ALA A 350 22.29 -0.72 9.58
C ALA A 350 21.34 -1.42 10.56
N TYR A 351 20.36 -0.70 11.07
CA TYR A 351 19.32 -1.25 11.95
C TYR A 351 18.51 -2.36 11.29
N HIS A 352 17.99 -2.13 10.10
CA HIS A 352 17.22 -3.13 9.36
C HIS A 352 18.06 -4.36 8.99
N ASN A 353 19.30 -4.16 8.56
CA ASN A 353 20.22 -5.26 8.29
C ASN A 353 20.50 -6.12 9.54
N ALA A 354 20.60 -5.49 10.72
CA ALA A 354 20.76 -6.20 11.98
C ALA A 354 19.51 -7.03 12.34
N LEU A 355 18.32 -6.47 12.13
CA LEU A 355 17.05 -7.20 12.31
C LEU A 355 16.94 -8.38 11.37
N GLU A 356 17.20 -8.20 10.08
CA GLU A 356 17.16 -9.29 9.10
C GLU A 356 18.13 -10.43 9.44
N ARG A 357 19.36 -10.11 9.89
CA ARG A 357 20.32 -11.12 10.33
C ARG A 357 19.79 -11.90 11.53
N ARG A 358 19.18 -11.21 12.48
CA ARG A 358 18.58 -11.82 13.68
C ARG A 358 17.43 -12.74 13.29
N ASP A 359 16.57 -12.32 12.38
CA ASP A 359 15.43 -13.10 11.91
C ASP A 359 15.88 -14.35 11.13
N LYS A 360 16.88 -14.20 10.24
CA LYS A 360 17.48 -15.34 9.53
C LYS A 360 18.11 -16.36 10.49
N LEU A 361 18.81 -15.89 11.53
CA LEU A 361 19.37 -16.75 12.56
C LEU A 361 18.26 -17.46 13.37
N ALA A 362 17.22 -16.75 13.75
CA ALA A 362 16.08 -17.32 14.45
C ALA A 362 15.36 -18.40 13.61
N LYS A 363 15.14 -18.10 12.33
CA LYS A 363 14.55 -19.05 11.36
C LYS A 363 15.40 -20.29 11.20
N SER A 364 16.70 -20.13 10.99
CA SER A 364 17.65 -21.26 10.84
C SER A 364 17.70 -22.14 12.10
N LYS A 365 17.71 -21.53 13.30
CA LYS A 365 17.64 -22.27 14.56
C LYS A 365 16.33 -23.04 14.72
N LYS A 366 15.22 -22.43 14.32
CA LYS A 366 13.90 -23.04 14.35
C LYS A 366 13.82 -24.25 13.42
N GLU A 367 14.29 -24.12 12.20
CA GLU A 367 14.33 -25.20 11.22
C GLU A 367 15.27 -26.34 11.64
N ARG A 368 16.40 -26.02 12.27
CA ARG A 368 17.30 -27.02 12.83
C ARG A 368 16.63 -27.80 13.95
N PHE A 369 16.00 -27.11 14.88
CA PHE A 369 15.30 -27.72 16.01
C PHE A 369 14.16 -28.64 15.53
N ALA A 370 13.35 -28.20 14.56
CA ALA A 370 12.32 -29.04 13.96
C ALA A 370 12.91 -30.32 13.34
N ARG A 371 14.00 -30.19 12.56
CA ARG A 371 14.69 -31.36 11.97
C ARG A 371 15.25 -32.32 13.02
N GLU A 372 15.79 -31.81 14.12
CA GLU A 372 16.31 -32.65 15.20
C GLU A 372 15.19 -33.49 15.83
N LEU A 373 14.00 -32.90 16.04
CA LEU A 373 12.79 -33.61 16.51
C LEU A 373 12.30 -34.63 15.49
N ASP A 374 12.22 -34.27 14.21
CA ASP A 374 11.79 -35.18 13.14
C ASP A 374 12.71 -36.40 13.03
N ILE A 375 14.03 -36.20 13.12
CA ILE A 375 15.03 -37.30 13.10
C ILE A 375 14.85 -38.21 14.31
N PHE A 376 14.59 -37.64 15.48
CA PHE A 376 14.36 -38.41 16.69
C PHE A 376 13.09 -39.28 16.56
N PHE A 377 11.97 -38.71 16.16
CA PHE A 377 10.73 -39.45 15.99
C PHE A 377 10.78 -40.50 14.90
N ALA A 378 11.45 -40.18 13.78
CA ALA A 378 11.71 -41.19 12.75
C ALA A 378 12.55 -42.36 13.29
N GLY A 379 13.60 -42.07 14.06
CA GLY A 379 14.43 -43.09 14.69
C GLY A 379 13.65 -43.97 15.68
N LEU A 380 12.71 -43.42 16.40
CA LEU A 380 11.80 -44.20 17.27
C LEU A 380 10.90 -45.13 16.47
N THR A 381 10.24 -44.60 15.43
CA THR A 381 9.29 -45.36 14.59
C THR A 381 9.98 -46.54 13.88
N GLU A 382 11.22 -46.34 13.46
CA GLU A 382 12.02 -47.34 12.75
C GLU A 382 12.75 -48.35 13.70
N HIS A 383 12.60 -48.21 15.01
CA HIS A 383 13.36 -48.94 16.04
C HIS A 383 14.88 -48.85 15.83
N LYS A 384 15.33 -47.71 15.32
CA LYS A 384 16.73 -47.51 14.97
C LYS A 384 17.64 -47.45 16.20
N PHE A 385 17.18 -46.84 17.27
CA PHE A 385 17.97 -46.69 18.49
C PHE A 385 18.24 -48.05 19.17
N GLU A 386 17.26 -48.95 19.20
CA GLU A 386 17.40 -50.29 19.69
C GLU A 386 18.44 -51.06 18.86
N LYS A 387 18.26 -51.12 17.54
CA LYS A 387 19.16 -51.83 16.61
C LYS A 387 20.62 -51.34 16.69
N GLU A 388 20.83 -50.02 16.75
CA GLU A 388 22.17 -49.43 16.81
C GLU A 388 22.85 -49.79 18.16
N LEU A 389 22.12 -49.72 19.27
CA LEU A 389 22.63 -50.04 20.62
C LEU A 389 22.87 -51.55 20.78
N GLU A 390 21.99 -52.42 20.27
CA GLU A 390 22.20 -53.88 20.22
C GLU A 390 23.44 -54.23 19.38
N GLY A 391 23.66 -53.52 18.25
CA GLY A 391 24.86 -53.70 17.47
C GLY A 391 26.14 -53.31 18.22
N LEU A 392 26.09 -52.20 19.02
CA LEU A 392 27.20 -51.87 19.92
C LEU A 392 27.46 -52.93 20.99
N LEU A 393 26.41 -53.49 21.59
CA LEU A 393 26.49 -54.50 22.59
C LEU A 393 27.07 -55.83 22.01
N THR A 394 26.62 -56.21 20.81
CA THR A 394 27.13 -57.39 20.12
C THR A 394 28.63 -57.28 19.81
N ASN A 395 29.09 -56.12 19.34
CA ASN A 395 30.48 -55.85 19.10
C ASN A 395 31.33 -55.91 20.40
N PHE A 396 30.75 -55.31 21.51
CA PHE A 396 31.39 -55.38 22.79
C PHE A 396 31.53 -56.82 23.32
N GLY A 397 30.51 -57.65 23.17
CA GLY A 397 30.59 -59.08 23.48
C GLY A 397 31.67 -59.83 22.71
N ASN A 398 31.78 -59.53 21.40
CA ASN A 398 32.87 -60.10 20.55
C ASN A 398 34.26 -59.64 21.00
N ASP A 399 34.39 -58.36 21.38
CA ASP A 399 35.65 -57.80 21.88
C ASP A 399 36.04 -58.48 23.24
N LEU A 400 35.08 -58.66 24.15
CA LEU A 400 35.28 -59.39 25.41
C LEU A 400 35.67 -60.85 25.15
N HIS A 401 35.01 -61.51 24.20
CA HIS A 401 35.36 -62.88 23.86
C HIS A 401 36.82 -63.00 23.36
N SER A 402 37.36 -61.97 22.72
CA SER A 402 38.77 -61.94 22.34
C SER A 402 39.75 -61.90 23.51
N VAL A 403 39.33 -61.41 24.67
CA VAL A 403 40.17 -61.36 25.88
C VAL A 403 40.43 -62.73 26.49
N LEU A 404 39.54 -63.72 26.24
CA LEU A 404 39.73 -65.10 26.66
C LEU A 404 40.98 -65.78 26.11
N TYR A 405 41.58 -65.22 25.05
CA TYR A 405 42.80 -65.73 24.45
C TYR A 405 44.07 -65.09 25.01
N ILE A 406 43.93 -64.13 25.96
CA ILE A 406 45.04 -63.49 26.63
C ILE A 406 45.48 -64.41 27.81
N THR A 407 46.74 -64.85 27.80
CA THR A 407 47.29 -65.77 28.79
C THR A 407 47.74 -65.11 30.09
N ASP A 408 48.03 -63.82 30.05
CA ASP A 408 48.40 -63.02 31.22
C ASP A 408 47.11 -62.49 31.89
N ALA A 409 46.92 -62.81 33.17
CA ALA A 409 45.70 -62.43 33.92
C ALA A 409 45.60 -60.93 34.23
N ASP A 410 46.72 -60.27 34.45
CA ASP A 410 46.76 -58.83 34.72
C ASP A 410 46.45 -58.03 33.44
N GLU A 411 47.04 -58.45 32.29
CA GLU A 411 46.78 -57.88 30.98
C GLU A 411 45.31 -58.10 30.58
N ALA A 412 44.75 -59.30 30.79
CA ALA A 412 43.40 -59.61 30.52
C ALA A 412 42.41 -58.73 31.33
N SER A 413 42.69 -58.57 32.64
CA SER A 413 41.89 -57.72 33.53
C SER A 413 41.91 -56.26 33.11
N GLN A 414 43.09 -55.73 32.78
CA GLN A 414 43.19 -54.32 32.31
C GLN A 414 42.44 -54.13 30.99
N LYS A 415 42.52 -55.10 30.09
CA LYS A 415 41.81 -55.08 28.83
C LYS A 415 40.30 -55.05 28.98
N ILE A 416 39.72 -55.79 29.94
CA ILE A 416 38.27 -55.78 30.27
C ILE A 416 37.89 -54.38 30.76
N ILE A 417 38.66 -53.80 31.66
CA ILE A 417 38.37 -52.45 32.19
C ILE A 417 38.42 -51.40 31.06
N ASP A 418 39.38 -51.47 30.18
CA ASP A 418 39.50 -50.56 29.04
C ASP A 418 38.32 -50.70 28.04
N LEU A 419 37.91 -51.94 27.77
CA LEU A 419 36.74 -52.20 26.90
C LEU A 419 35.43 -51.71 27.55
N GLU A 420 35.24 -51.96 28.83
CA GLU A 420 34.08 -51.44 29.57
C GLU A 420 34.01 -49.91 29.52
N PHE A 421 35.09 -49.26 29.84
CA PHE A 421 35.19 -47.78 29.78
C PHE A 421 34.87 -47.25 28.39
N ALA A 422 35.49 -47.86 27.36
CA ALA A 422 35.23 -47.48 25.97
C ALA A 422 33.77 -47.68 25.55
N MET A 423 33.13 -48.78 26.01
CA MET A 423 31.72 -49.06 25.70
C MET A 423 30.81 -48.05 26.39
N ARG A 424 31.01 -47.77 27.68
CA ARG A 424 30.22 -46.76 28.40
C ARG A 424 30.36 -45.35 27.80
N GLN A 425 31.55 -44.99 27.32
CA GLN A 425 31.76 -43.79 26.57
C GLN A 425 30.97 -43.74 25.27
N LYS A 426 31.01 -44.84 24.45
CA LYS A 426 30.21 -44.95 23.23
C LYS A 426 28.72 -44.78 23.50
N ILE A 427 28.19 -45.33 24.58
CA ILE A 427 26.78 -45.16 24.94
C ILE A 427 26.49 -43.74 25.37
N ALA A 428 27.33 -43.09 26.14
CA ALA A 428 27.17 -41.69 26.56
C ALA A 428 27.21 -40.75 25.32
N ASP A 429 28.11 -40.96 24.37
CA ASP A 429 28.19 -40.19 23.16
C ASP A 429 26.96 -40.45 22.27
N TYR A 430 26.49 -41.68 22.17
CA TYR A 430 25.26 -42.02 21.46
C TYR A 430 24.04 -41.31 22.05
N ARG A 431 23.87 -41.37 23.37
CA ARG A 431 22.81 -40.66 24.13
C ARG A 431 22.86 -39.19 23.85
N LYS A 432 24.04 -38.58 23.86
CA LYS A 432 24.23 -37.14 23.53
C LYS A 432 23.85 -36.85 22.09
N ARG A 433 24.18 -37.72 21.16
CA ARG A 433 23.88 -37.57 19.73
C ARG A 433 22.40 -37.54 19.42
N ILE A 434 21.60 -38.36 20.09
CA ILE A 434 20.16 -38.44 19.90
C ILE A 434 19.37 -37.44 20.78
N SER A 435 20.03 -36.75 21.71
CA SER A 435 19.40 -35.78 22.58
C SER A 435 19.12 -34.47 21.85
N VAL A 436 17.88 -33.98 21.94
CA VAL A 436 17.50 -32.66 21.44
C VAL A 436 17.49 -31.65 22.57
N THR A 437 18.21 -30.57 22.41
CA THR A 437 18.33 -29.53 23.46
C THR A 437 17.22 -28.49 23.36
N SER A 438 16.75 -27.98 24.49
CA SER A 438 15.76 -26.90 24.53
C SER A 438 16.26 -25.68 23.74
N PRO A 439 15.46 -25.16 22.81
CA PRO A 439 15.86 -24.03 21.99
C PRO A 439 15.99 -22.75 22.80
N LYS A 440 17.02 -21.97 22.49
CA LYS A 440 17.27 -20.66 23.10
C LYS A 440 17.34 -19.56 22.04
N GLY A 441 16.69 -18.41 22.30
CA GLY A 441 16.82 -17.21 21.49
C GLY A 441 15.83 -17.08 20.31
N PHE A 442 14.74 -17.85 20.31
CA PHE A 442 13.58 -17.64 19.43
C PHE A 442 12.29 -18.12 20.06
N ALA A 443 11.15 -17.62 19.58
CA ALA A 443 9.83 -18.03 20.05
C ALA A 443 9.41 -19.39 19.43
N ILE A 444 8.98 -20.33 20.26
CA ILE A 444 8.52 -21.65 19.86
C ILE A 444 7.02 -21.58 19.57
N SER A 445 6.57 -22.11 18.42
CA SER A 445 5.13 -22.24 18.14
C SER A 445 4.47 -23.25 19.10
N LYS A 446 3.14 -23.19 19.24
CA LYS A 446 2.39 -24.11 20.09
C LYS A 446 2.59 -25.58 19.65
N SER A 447 2.61 -25.85 18.34
CA SER A 447 2.88 -27.21 17.82
C SER A 447 4.28 -27.68 18.18
N MET A 448 5.33 -26.89 17.94
CA MET A 448 6.70 -27.26 18.29
C MET A 448 6.89 -27.48 19.80
N ARG A 449 6.15 -26.79 20.64
CA ARG A 449 6.17 -27.01 22.08
C ARG A 449 5.58 -28.37 22.40
N THR A 450 4.45 -28.72 21.79
CA THR A 450 3.83 -30.05 21.96
C THR A 450 4.76 -31.16 21.50
N ASP A 451 5.41 -30.98 20.33
CA ASP A 451 6.37 -31.96 19.81
C ASP A 451 7.58 -32.12 20.73
N PHE A 452 8.07 -31.03 21.32
CA PHE A 452 9.19 -31.08 22.25
C PHE A 452 8.79 -31.73 23.58
N ASP A 453 7.59 -31.47 24.11
CA ASP A 453 7.08 -32.11 25.30
C ASP A 453 6.90 -33.64 25.08
N THR A 454 6.42 -34.02 23.90
CA THR A 454 6.34 -35.43 23.48
C THR A 454 7.74 -36.05 23.40
N TYR A 455 8.71 -35.36 22.78
CA TYR A 455 10.11 -35.81 22.77
C TYR A 455 10.65 -36.08 24.18
N LEU A 456 10.43 -35.14 25.12
CA LEU A 456 10.92 -35.30 26.49
C LEU A 456 10.36 -36.56 27.16
N ASN A 457 9.09 -36.85 26.93
CA ASN A 457 8.45 -38.05 27.45
C ASN A 457 9.02 -39.34 26.82
N GLU A 458 9.13 -39.36 25.49
CA GLU A 458 9.66 -40.51 24.75
C GLU A 458 11.15 -40.74 25.07
N PHE A 459 11.94 -39.68 25.16
CA PHE A 459 13.35 -39.79 25.54
C PHE A 459 13.53 -40.36 26.95
N LYS A 460 12.65 -39.97 27.92
CA LYS A 460 12.65 -40.53 29.25
C LYS A 460 12.27 -42.01 29.26
N ILE A 461 11.34 -42.43 28.41
CA ILE A 461 11.00 -43.85 28.24
C ILE A 461 12.21 -44.61 27.69
N LEU A 462 12.88 -44.11 26.66
CA LEU A 462 14.10 -44.67 26.14
C LEU A 462 15.19 -44.85 27.21
N GLU A 463 15.37 -43.83 28.06
CA GLU A 463 16.33 -43.90 29.19
C GLU A 463 15.98 -45.03 30.17
N GLN A 464 14.71 -45.17 30.50
CA GLN A 464 14.25 -46.15 31.48
C GLN A 464 14.16 -47.56 30.94
N THR A 465 14.06 -47.75 29.63
CA THR A 465 13.94 -49.06 29.00
C THR A 465 15.26 -49.44 28.31
N ILE A 466 15.56 -48.87 27.15
CA ILE A 466 16.66 -49.31 26.28
C ILE A 466 18.02 -49.03 26.91
N PHE A 467 18.29 -47.82 27.36
CA PHE A 467 19.59 -47.47 27.95
C PHE A 467 19.84 -48.20 29.26
N LYS A 468 18.79 -48.38 30.06
CA LYS A 468 18.89 -49.16 31.29
C LYS A 468 19.20 -50.62 31.01
N ASN A 469 18.47 -51.29 30.07
CA ASN A 469 18.71 -52.67 29.65
C ASN A 469 20.11 -52.87 29.11
N ILE A 470 20.61 -51.94 28.29
CA ILE A 470 21.97 -52.00 27.75
C ILE A 470 23.03 -51.93 28.84
N ASN A 471 22.87 -51.09 29.83
CA ASN A 471 23.78 -50.99 30.96
C ASN A 471 23.75 -52.28 31.83
N GLU A 472 22.55 -52.80 32.09
CA GLU A 472 22.40 -54.11 32.79
C GLU A 472 23.04 -55.24 32.01
N ASN A 473 22.92 -55.27 30.68
CA ASN A 473 23.57 -56.26 29.85
C ASN A 473 25.09 -56.14 29.86
N ILE A 474 25.66 -54.93 29.90
CA ILE A 474 27.10 -54.72 30.05
C ILE A 474 27.55 -55.28 31.39
N ASP A 475 26.83 -54.99 32.49
CA ASP A 475 27.14 -55.50 33.81
C ASP A 475 27.07 -57.06 33.91
N HIS A 476 26.24 -57.71 33.09
CA HIS A 476 26.14 -59.16 33.03
C HIS A 476 27.20 -59.81 32.12
N LEU A 477 27.77 -59.10 31.15
CA LEU A 477 28.80 -59.62 30.24
C LEU A 477 30.22 -59.55 30.84
N ILE A 478 30.42 -58.67 31.81
CA ILE A 478 31.66 -58.48 32.55
C ILE A 478 31.68 -59.43 33.76
#